data_1a0fa30cc59b0a84975308752f08768f
#
_entry.id   1a0fa30cc59b0a84975308752f08768f
#
_cell.length_a   1.000
_cell.length_b   1.000
_cell.length_c   1.000
_cell.angle_alpha   90.00
_cell.angle_beta   90.00
_cell.angle_gamma   90.00
#
_symmetry.space_group_name_H-M   'P 1'
#
loop_
_entity.id
_entity.type
_entity.pdbx_description
1 polymer ?
#
loop_
_entity_poly.entity_id
_entity_poly.type
_entity_poly.pdbx_seq_one_letter_code
_entity_poly.pdbx_strand_id
1 'polypeptide(L)'
;MKVGFIGAGKVGCSLYDYFVHNNIPVTGCYTRTQAKVSGTEKQTQKIFTTSIDKILTKSDVLFLTVPDDAIAAVWELVKTYPIQGKFICHCSGSLGSAVLSGIEETGAYGYSIHPMFPFKGKKTAYEDLAQALFSVEGNEEHMEEI
;
A
#
# COMPACT_ATOMS: atom_id res chain seq x y z
N MET A 1 3.96 13.81 1.25
CA MET A 1 3.83 12.56 2.04
C MET A 1 4.72 11.48 1.46
N LYS A 2 5.21 10.55 2.29
CA LYS A 2 6.04 9.41 1.88
C LYS A 2 5.20 8.14 1.93
N VAL A 3 5.25 7.34 0.87
CA VAL A 3 4.39 6.17 0.69
C VAL A 3 5.17 4.88 0.96
N GLY A 4 4.59 4.00 1.76
CA GLY A 4 5.10 2.65 1.99
C GLY A 4 4.09 1.59 1.56
N PHE A 5 4.59 0.41 1.20
CA PHE A 5 3.76 -0.72 0.78
C PHE A 5 3.93 -1.92 1.72
N ILE A 6 2.84 -2.57 2.03
CA ILE A 6 2.80 -3.86 2.73
C ILE A 6 2.20 -4.88 1.78
N GLY A 7 3.06 -5.67 1.16
CA GLY A 7 2.72 -6.65 0.14
C GLY A 7 3.40 -6.39 -1.20
N ALA A 8 4.21 -7.35 -1.65
CA ALA A 8 4.95 -7.32 -2.91
C ALA A 8 4.24 -8.13 -4.02
N GLY A 9 2.92 -7.97 -4.10
CA GLY A 9 2.08 -8.55 -5.14
C GLY A 9 2.08 -7.73 -6.43
N LYS A 10 1.22 -8.11 -7.40
CA LYS A 10 1.08 -7.40 -8.68
C LYS A 10 0.70 -5.93 -8.48
N VAL A 11 -0.32 -5.67 -7.65
CA VAL A 11 -0.81 -4.32 -7.36
C VAL A 11 0.28 -3.48 -6.69
N GLY A 12 0.89 -3.98 -5.60
CA GLY A 12 1.91 -3.25 -4.86
C GLY A 12 3.14 -2.90 -5.71
N CYS A 13 3.64 -3.84 -6.52
CA CYS A 13 4.77 -3.58 -7.41
C CYS A 13 4.42 -2.56 -8.51
N SER A 14 3.22 -2.66 -9.10
CA SER A 14 2.80 -1.74 -10.16
C SER A 14 2.57 -0.32 -9.65
N LEU A 15 1.92 -0.16 -8.48
CA LEU A 15 1.75 1.15 -7.84
C LEU A 15 3.09 1.72 -7.40
N TYR A 16 4.00 0.88 -6.88
CA TYR A 16 5.35 1.29 -6.54
C TYR A 16 6.06 1.90 -7.75
N ASP A 17 6.09 1.18 -8.88
CA ASP A 17 6.74 1.64 -10.12
C ASP A 17 6.09 2.94 -10.63
N TYR A 18 4.76 3.04 -10.58
CA TYR A 18 4.01 4.25 -10.95
C TYR A 18 4.39 5.45 -10.08
N PHE A 19 4.45 5.27 -8.75
CA PHE A 19 4.78 6.36 -7.84
C PHE A 19 6.23 6.85 -8.02
N VAL A 20 7.17 5.93 -8.20
CA VAL A 20 8.58 6.27 -8.46
C VAL A 20 8.73 7.06 -9.76
N HIS A 21 8.05 6.64 -10.84
CA HIS A 21 8.09 7.35 -12.13
C HIS A 21 7.47 8.75 -12.06
N ASN A 22 6.48 8.94 -11.18
CA ASN A 22 5.84 10.24 -10.96
C ASN A 22 6.51 11.07 -9.85
N ASN A 23 7.73 10.71 -9.42
CA ASN A 23 8.49 11.39 -8.38
C ASN A 23 7.77 11.48 -7.02
N ILE A 24 6.84 10.57 -6.74
CA ILE A 24 6.22 10.45 -5.42
C ILE A 24 7.21 9.71 -4.50
N PRO A 25 7.56 10.26 -3.34
CA PRO A 25 8.53 9.64 -2.44
C PRO A 25 8.04 8.29 -1.91
N VAL A 26 8.75 7.21 -2.23
CA VAL A 26 8.44 5.86 -1.74
C VAL A 26 9.49 5.40 -0.74
N THR A 27 9.05 4.91 0.42
CA THR A 27 9.92 4.44 1.51
C THR A 27 10.36 2.99 1.32
N GLY A 28 9.58 2.20 0.60
CA GLY A 28 9.86 0.81 0.30
C GLY A 28 8.63 -0.10 0.34
N CYS A 29 8.89 -1.39 0.26
CA CYS A 29 7.86 -2.42 0.29
C CYS A 29 8.24 -3.52 1.29
N TYR A 30 7.35 -3.82 2.22
CA TYR A 30 7.47 -4.96 3.12
C TYR A 30 7.01 -6.25 2.45
N THR A 31 7.80 -7.31 2.60
CA THR A 31 7.43 -8.67 2.19
C THR A 31 7.83 -9.68 3.25
N ARG A 32 7.00 -10.71 3.46
CA ARG A 32 7.28 -11.77 4.46
C ARG A 32 8.50 -12.61 4.14
N THR A 33 8.86 -12.74 2.88
CA THR A 33 9.97 -13.61 2.45
C THR A 33 10.85 -12.90 1.43
N GLN A 34 12.17 -13.01 1.62
CA GLN A 34 13.16 -12.50 0.66
C GLN A 34 13.10 -13.19 -0.72
N ALA A 35 12.58 -14.40 -0.80
CA ALA A 35 12.49 -15.16 -2.05
C ALA A 35 11.57 -14.50 -3.10
N LYS A 36 10.63 -13.63 -2.69
CA LYS A 36 9.82 -12.85 -3.63
C LYS A 36 10.58 -11.69 -4.29
N VAL A 37 11.76 -11.37 -3.76
CA VAL A 37 12.65 -10.31 -4.25
C VAL A 37 13.58 -10.80 -5.37
N SER A 38 13.79 -12.11 -5.48
CA SER A 38 14.63 -12.73 -6.48
C SER A 38 13.96 -12.80 -7.85
N GLY A 39 14.07 -11.77 -8.63
CA GLY A 39 13.48 -11.68 -9.99
C GLY A 39 13.28 -10.25 -10.45
N THR A 40 13.55 -9.30 -9.59
CA THR A 40 13.55 -7.88 -9.89
C THR A 40 14.98 -7.40 -10.15
N GLU A 41 15.15 -6.43 -11.03
CA GLU A 41 16.45 -5.83 -11.33
C GLU A 41 17.16 -5.37 -10.07
N LYS A 42 18.49 -5.35 -10.04
CA LYS A 42 19.32 -5.01 -8.87
C LYS A 42 18.94 -3.68 -8.17
N GLN A 43 18.35 -2.74 -8.89
CA GLN A 43 17.84 -1.48 -8.34
C GLN A 43 16.60 -1.68 -7.48
N THR A 44 15.72 -2.61 -7.84
CA THR A 44 14.47 -2.90 -7.13
C THR A 44 14.69 -3.70 -5.85
N GLN A 45 15.80 -4.45 -5.74
CA GLN A 45 16.11 -5.23 -4.53
C GLN A 45 16.34 -4.37 -3.28
N LYS A 46 16.82 -3.13 -3.43
CA LYS A 46 17.07 -2.21 -2.30
C LYS A 46 15.79 -1.70 -1.62
N ILE A 47 14.65 -1.91 -2.23
CA ILE A 47 13.37 -1.35 -1.81
C ILE A 47 12.59 -2.32 -0.94
N PHE A 48 12.86 -3.62 -1.09
CA PHE A 48 12.17 -4.65 -0.32
C PHE A 48 12.83 -4.86 1.04
N THR A 49 12.01 -4.99 2.06
CA THR A 49 12.45 -5.30 3.42
C THR A 49 11.55 -6.35 4.06
N THR A 50 12.12 -7.15 4.93
CA THR A 50 11.38 -8.07 5.81
C THR A 50 11.11 -7.46 7.19
N SER A 51 11.50 -6.20 7.41
CA SER A 51 11.21 -5.45 8.63
C SER A 51 10.03 -4.49 8.39
N ILE A 52 8.89 -4.80 8.99
CA ILE A 52 7.70 -3.97 8.91
C ILE A 52 7.93 -2.62 9.59
N ASP A 53 8.67 -2.57 10.72
CA ASP A 53 9.02 -1.35 11.43
C ASP A 53 9.63 -0.28 10.53
N LYS A 54 10.53 -0.71 9.61
CA LYS A 54 11.22 0.21 8.70
C LYS A 54 10.24 0.92 7.77
N ILE A 55 9.18 0.23 7.35
CA ILE A 55 8.15 0.82 6.48
C ILE A 55 7.24 1.71 7.30
N LEU A 56 6.72 1.22 8.42
CA LEU A 56 5.79 1.95 9.28
C LEU A 56 6.40 3.26 9.80
N THR A 57 7.64 3.23 10.26
CA THR A 57 8.31 4.40 10.84
C THR A 57 8.58 5.51 9.82
N LYS A 58 8.84 5.13 8.55
CA LYS A 58 9.29 6.06 7.52
C LYS A 58 8.18 6.61 6.64
N SER A 59 6.99 5.99 6.68
CA SER A 59 5.88 6.32 5.79
C SER A 59 4.81 7.14 6.49
N ASP A 60 4.23 8.07 5.75
CA ASP A 60 3.04 8.83 6.15
C ASP A 60 1.78 8.11 5.64
N VAL A 61 1.87 7.48 4.47
CA VAL A 61 0.82 6.70 3.82
C VAL A 61 1.27 5.24 3.68
N LEU A 62 0.41 4.30 4.02
CA LEU A 62 0.66 2.87 3.96
C LEU A 62 -0.39 2.18 3.09
N PHE A 63 0.05 1.55 2.00
CA PHE A 63 -0.80 0.73 1.16
C PHE A 63 -0.69 -0.74 1.53
N LEU A 64 -1.79 -1.33 1.99
CA LEU A 64 -1.94 -2.77 2.21
C LEU A 64 -2.30 -3.43 0.86
N THR A 65 -1.28 -3.89 0.14
CA THR A 65 -1.41 -4.52 -1.20
C THR A 65 -1.24 -6.04 -1.11
N VAL A 66 -1.82 -6.61 -0.08
CA VAL A 66 -1.93 -8.06 0.15
C VAL A 66 -3.26 -8.59 -0.45
N PRO A 67 -3.44 -9.92 -0.59
CA PRO A 67 -4.72 -10.49 -0.97
C PRO A 67 -5.86 -10.08 -0.01
N ASP A 68 -7.08 -10.01 -0.52
CA ASP A 68 -8.24 -9.52 0.23
C ASP A 68 -8.48 -10.27 1.55
N ASP A 69 -8.29 -11.59 1.55
CA ASP A 69 -8.41 -12.46 2.72
C ASP A 69 -7.31 -12.22 3.78
N ALA A 70 -6.24 -11.54 3.42
CA ALA A 70 -5.13 -11.21 4.32
C ALA A 70 -5.21 -9.77 4.87
N ILE A 71 -6.05 -8.88 4.31
CA ILE A 71 -6.09 -7.45 4.70
C ILE A 71 -6.39 -7.30 6.18
N ALA A 72 -7.45 -7.94 6.68
CA ALA A 72 -7.84 -7.84 8.09
C ALA A 72 -6.72 -8.31 9.03
N ALA A 73 -6.07 -9.44 8.72
CA ALA A 73 -4.97 -9.96 9.56
C ALA A 73 -3.73 -9.06 9.53
N VAL A 74 -3.42 -8.45 8.37
CA VAL A 74 -2.33 -7.47 8.26
C VAL A 74 -2.67 -6.19 9.00
N TRP A 75 -3.92 -5.74 8.95
CA TRP A 75 -4.41 -4.60 9.71
C TRP A 75 -4.25 -4.83 11.22
N GLU A 76 -4.67 -5.99 11.74
CA GLU A 76 -4.49 -6.33 13.15
C GLU A 76 -3.03 -6.25 13.61
N LEU A 77 -2.09 -6.56 12.73
CA LEU A 77 -0.66 -6.38 13.00
C LEU A 77 -0.27 -4.90 12.94
N VAL A 78 -0.66 -4.17 11.90
CA VAL A 78 -0.28 -2.76 11.67
C VAL A 78 -0.76 -1.87 12.81
N LYS A 79 -1.99 -2.07 13.30
CA LYS A 79 -2.57 -1.25 14.37
C LYS A 79 -1.88 -1.41 15.73
N THR A 80 -1.00 -2.41 15.90
CA THR A 80 -0.19 -2.54 17.12
C THR A 80 1.01 -1.59 17.17
N TYR A 81 1.28 -0.89 16.06
CA TYR A 81 2.38 0.06 15.94
C TYR A 81 1.91 1.51 16.15
N PRO A 82 2.81 2.45 16.45
CA PRO A 82 2.48 3.88 16.55
C PRO A 82 2.18 4.45 15.16
N ILE A 83 0.90 4.46 14.79
CA ILE A 83 0.42 4.88 13.47
C ILE A 83 -0.45 6.14 13.51
N GLN A 84 -0.52 6.83 14.63
CA GLN A 84 -1.28 8.06 14.77
C GLN A 84 -0.92 9.08 13.67
N GLY A 85 -1.94 9.67 13.05
CA GLY A 85 -1.80 10.65 11.97
C GLY A 85 -1.38 10.06 10.62
N LYS A 86 -1.28 8.73 10.50
CA LYS A 86 -0.95 8.08 9.22
C LYS A 86 -2.21 7.70 8.44
N PHE A 87 -2.06 7.65 7.13
CA PHE A 87 -3.09 7.19 6.20
C PHE A 87 -2.88 5.70 5.91
N ILE A 88 -3.86 4.88 6.20
CA ILE A 88 -3.84 3.44 5.98
C ILE A 88 -4.82 3.10 4.87
N CYS A 89 -4.30 2.60 3.76
CA CYS A 89 -5.07 2.35 2.54
C CYS A 89 -5.01 0.87 2.17
N HIS A 90 -6.09 0.32 1.65
CA HIS A 90 -6.04 -0.97 0.95
C HIS A 90 -6.59 -0.84 -0.48
N CYS A 91 -6.27 -1.83 -1.33
CA CYS A 91 -6.60 -1.79 -2.76
C CYS A 91 -7.64 -2.84 -3.16
N SER A 92 -8.36 -3.44 -2.21
CA SER A 92 -9.43 -4.40 -2.52
C SER A 92 -10.58 -3.72 -3.26
N GLY A 93 -11.12 -4.39 -4.27
CA GLY A 93 -12.33 -3.98 -4.95
C GLY A 93 -13.61 -4.55 -4.35
N SER A 94 -13.49 -5.43 -3.36
CA SER A 94 -14.62 -6.12 -2.72
C SER A 94 -14.82 -5.73 -1.25
N LEU A 95 -13.83 -5.07 -0.63
CA LEU A 95 -13.86 -4.65 0.76
C LEU A 95 -13.86 -3.12 0.84
N GLY A 96 -14.67 -2.56 1.73
CA GLY A 96 -14.62 -1.15 2.09
C GLY A 96 -13.61 -0.87 3.20
N SER A 97 -13.39 0.44 3.48
CA SER A 97 -12.49 0.89 4.56
C SER A 97 -12.87 0.35 5.94
N ALA A 98 -14.11 -0.06 6.16
CA ALA A 98 -14.60 -0.70 7.38
C ALA A 98 -13.84 -1.99 7.77
N VAL A 99 -13.10 -2.62 6.83
CA VAL A 99 -12.21 -3.75 7.14
C VAL A 99 -11.06 -3.36 8.08
N LEU A 100 -10.73 -2.05 8.13
CA LEU A 100 -9.76 -1.46 9.05
C LEU A 100 -10.42 -1.14 10.40
N SER A 101 -11.02 -2.15 11.03
CA SER A 101 -11.82 -1.99 12.23
C SER A 101 -11.06 -1.37 13.39
N GLY A 102 -11.67 -0.39 14.08
CA GLY A 102 -11.07 0.32 15.22
C GLY A 102 -9.95 1.28 14.83
N ILE A 103 -9.88 1.72 13.57
CA ILE A 103 -8.83 2.63 13.11
C ILE A 103 -8.90 3.98 13.81
N GLU A 104 -10.09 4.46 14.13
CA GLU A 104 -10.32 5.73 14.84
C GLU A 104 -9.64 5.73 16.21
N GLU A 105 -9.59 4.58 16.89
CA GLU A 105 -8.95 4.41 18.19
C GLU A 105 -7.42 4.55 18.11
N THR A 106 -6.84 4.33 16.92
CA THR A 106 -5.39 4.46 16.70
C THR A 106 -4.97 5.89 16.36
N GLY A 107 -5.92 6.77 16.04
CA GLY A 107 -5.66 8.11 15.52
C GLY A 107 -5.11 8.13 14.10
N ALA A 108 -5.20 7.03 13.36
CA ALA A 108 -4.90 6.94 11.93
C ALA A 108 -6.18 7.10 11.08
N TYR A 109 -6.01 7.31 9.77
CA TYR A 109 -7.10 7.53 8.81
C TYR A 109 -7.18 6.37 7.82
N GLY A 110 -8.35 5.76 7.67
CA GLY A 110 -8.56 4.56 6.86
C GLY A 110 -9.21 4.83 5.53
N TYR A 111 -8.69 4.17 4.48
CA TYR A 111 -9.20 4.30 3.11
C TYR A 111 -9.23 2.97 2.37
N SER A 112 -10.23 2.82 1.50
CA SER A 112 -10.21 1.89 0.39
C SER A 112 -9.90 2.68 -0.88
N ILE A 113 -8.80 2.36 -1.55
CA ILE A 113 -8.36 3.00 -2.80
C ILE A 113 -8.22 1.90 -3.85
N HIS A 114 -9.33 1.60 -4.52
CA HIS A 114 -9.38 0.50 -5.49
C HIS A 114 -9.03 0.98 -6.90
N PRO A 115 -7.91 0.51 -7.48
CA PRO A 115 -7.61 0.76 -8.88
C PRO A 115 -8.53 -0.08 -9.76
N MET A 116 -9.44 0.58 -10.51
CA MET A 116 -10.34 -0.04 -11.48
C MET A 116 -9.53 -0.38 -12.75
N PHE A 117 -8.57 -1.28 -12.61
CA PHE A 117 -7.58 -1.60 -13.62
C PHE A 117 -7.22 -3.11 -13.61
N PRO A 118 -7.16 -3.76 -14.79
CA PRO A 118 -6.78 -5.17 -14.87
C PRO A 118 -5.26 -5.36 -14.78
N PHE A 119 -4.73 -5.73 -13.61
CA PHE A 119 -3.33 -6.04 -13.42
C PHE A 119 -2.94 -7.37 -14.09
N LYS A 120 -2.47 -7.30 -15.33
CA LYS A 120 -2.03 -8.46 -16.12
C LYS A 120 -0.54 -8.73 -15.86
N GLY A 121 -0.20 -9.89 -15.27
CA GLY A 121 1.20 -10.28 -15.05
C GLY A 121 1.87 -9.62 -13.84
N LYS A 122 3.21 -9.73 -13.77
CA LYS A 122 4.03 -9.21 -12.65
C LYS A 122 4.43 -7.74 -12.79
N LYS A 123 4.40 -7.19 -14.00
CA LYS A 123 4.66 -5.78 -14.29
C LYS A 123 3.53 -5.26 -15.16
N THR A 124 2.78 -4.33 -14.65
CA THR A 124 1.92 -3.45 -15.45
C THR A 124 2.77 -2.25 -15.81
N ALA A 125 2.75 -1.83 -17.07
CA ALA A 125 3.44 -0.61 -17.46
C ALA A 125 2.87 0.58 -16.69
N TYR A 126 3.73 1.45 -16.17
CA TYR A 126 3.29 2.60 -15.39
C TYR A 126 2.47 3.58 -16.23
N GLU A 127 2.71 3.62 -17.55
CA GLU A 127 1.92 4.40 -18.53
C GLU A 127 0.46 3.95 -18.57
N ASP A 128 0.22 2.65 -18.48
CA ASP A 128 -1.14 2.09 -18.46
C ASP A 128 -1.88 2.51 -17.18
N LEU A 129 -1.18 2.53 -16.04
CA LEU A 129 -1.75 2.98 -14.76
C LEU A 129 -2.10 4.47 -14.74
N ALA A 130 -1.44 5.29 -15.55
CA ALA A 130 -1.77 6.71 -15.68
C ALA A 130 -3.19 6.95 -16.22
N GLN A 131 -3.81 5.95 -16.85
CA GLN A 131 -5.18 6.00 -17.36
C GLN A 131 -6.19 5.27 -16.45
N ALA A 132 -5.72 4.67 -15.36
CA ALA A 132 -6.59 3.97 -14.44
C ALA A 132 -7.50 4.93 -13.65
N LEU A 133 -8.76 4.56 -13.49
CA LEU A 133 -9.65 5.19 -12.55
C LEU A 133 -9.47 4.56 -11.18
N PHE A 134 -9.60 5.35 -10.13
CA PHE A 134 -9.57 4.88 -8.76
C PHE A 134 -10.91 5.18 -8.09
N SER A 135 -11.47 4.18 -7.43
CA SER A 135 -12.56 4.39 -6.48
C SER A 135 -11.92 4.63 -5.12
N VAL A 136 -12.32 5.71 -4.44
CA VAL A 136 -11.80 6.08 -3.12
C VAL A 136 -12.98 6.24 -2.16
N GLU A 137 -12.89 5.62 -1.00
CA GLU A 137 -13.80 5.84 0.12
C GLU A 137 -13.05 5.71 1.45
N GLY A 138 -13.54 6.31 2.52
CA GLY A 138 -12.91 6.27 3.84
C GLY A 138 -13.16 7.52 4.65
N ASN A 139 -12.17 7.95 5.42
CA ASN A 139 -12.26 9.12 6.29
C ASN A 139 -12.55 10.40 5.48
N GLU A 140 -13.69 11.05 5.72
CA GLU A 140 -14.14 12.22 4.96
C GLU A 140 -13.33 13.48 5.29
N GLU A 141 -12.89 13.63 6.54
CA GLU A 141 -12.19 14.84 7.01
C GLU A 141 -10.86 15.08 6.27
N HIS A 142 -10.17 13.99 5.88
CA HIS A 142 -8.86 14.05 5.24
C HIS A 142 -8.88 13.51 3.79
N MET A 143 -10.04 13.45 3.16
CA MET A 143 -10.20 12.90 1.80
C MET A 143 -9.38 13.66 0.75
N GLU A 144 -9.21 14.97 0.91
CA GLU A 144 -8.47 15.80 -0.04
C GLU A 144 -6.93 15.65 0.09
N GLU A 145 -6.46 15.03 1.16
CA GLU A 145 -5.03 14.86 1.41
C GLU A 145 -4.47 13.57 0.79
N ILE A 146 -5.33 12.57 0.53
CA ILE A 146 -4.98 11.28 -0.01
C ILE A 146 -5.15 11.23 -1.53
#